data_977867e10eb1c32e486adb440b3781ab
#
_entry.id   977867e10eb1c32e486adb440b3781ab
#
_cell.length_a   1.000
_cell.length_b   1.000
_cell.length_c   1.000
_cell.angle_alpha   90.00
_cell.angle_beta   90.00
_cell.angle_gamma   90.00
#
_symmetry.space_group_name_H-M   'P 1'
#
loop_
_entity.id
_entity.type
_entity.pdbx_description
1 polymer ?
#
loop_
_entity_poly.entity_id
_entity_poly.type
_entity_poly.pdbx_seq_one_letter_code
_entity_poly.pdbx_strand_id
1 'polypeptide(L)'
;MKSVFRFTFLLMLVVARVFAQDSYQELGKKALLDGNFKLAVVQLEKAMVADSTNLNALYMLGYSYYHAEDYKKSVAAFGKLISLKPSETSAYYYRGKARSFMANYTPSIANSEREKLLLSAIRDFSRAIDLNSDDLKYYQNRAIAYHDYGVLKAQKIPRLYDKPRAMEALKACIIDFQKVLEANPGRKDIATQLEEARSHLQNVSKQ
;
A
#
# COMPACT_ATOMS: atom_id res chain seq x y z
N MET A 1 -13.78 44.69 27.03
CA MET A 1 -14.62 43.55 27.38
C MET A 1 -15.02 42.70 26.18
N LYS A 2 -15.56 43.24 25.07
CA LYS A 2 -15.96 42.46 23.88
C LYS A 2 -14.81 41.68 23.19
N SER A 3 -13.59 42.23 23.19
CA SER A 3 -12.42 41.55 22.58
C SER A 3 -11.91 40.35 23.41
N VAL A 4 -11.91 40.47 24.75
CA VAL A 4 -11.52 39.39 25.67
C VAL A 4 -12.51 38.25 25.59
N PHE A 5 -13.81 38.53 25.52
CA PHE A 5 -14.85 37.53 25.39
C PHE A 5 -14.76 36.76 24.04
N ARG A 6 -14.43 37.44 22.94
CA ARG A 6 -14.18 36.81 21.64
C ARG A 6 -12.94 35.91 21.66
N PHE A 7 -11.88 36.34 22.33
CA PHE A 7 -10.65 35.56 22.44
C PHE A 7 -10.84 34.30 23.30
N THR A 8 -11.54 34.45 24.46
CA THR A 8 -11.85 33.28 25.32
C THR A 8 -12.78 32.30 24.64
N PHE A 9 -13.77 32.76 23.88
CA PHE A 9 -14.68 31.92 23.12
C PHE A 9 -13.94 31.17 21.99
N LEU A 10 -13.03 31.85 21.26
CA LEU A 10 -12.22 31.22 20.23
C LEU A 10 -11.29 30.15 20.83
N LEU A 11 -10.68 30.41 21.97
CA LEU A 11 -9.82 29.48 22.70
C LEU A 11 -10.61 28.24 23.15
N MET A 12 -11.82 28.38 23.67
CA MET A 12 -12.70 27.25 24.03
C MET A 12 -13.05 26.39 22.83
N LEU A 13 -13.31 26.98 21.65
CA LEU A 13 -13.59 26.22 20.44
C LEU A 13 -12.38 25.41 19.96
N VAL A 14 -11.17 25.97 20.09
CA VAL A 14 -9.93 25.26 19.75
C VAL A 14 -9.70 24.09 20.70
N VAL A 15 -9.84 24.32 22.01
CA VAL A 15 -9.70 23.28 23.04
C VAL A 15 -10.71 22.15 22.83
N ALA A 16 -11.98 22.48 22.58
CA ALA A 16 -13.02 21.49 22.33
C ALA A 16 -12.74 20.63 21.08
N ARG A 17 -12.15 21.22 20.03
CA ARG A 17 -11.75 20.49 18.82
C ARG A 17 -10.60 19.51 19.10
N VAL A 18 -9.60 19.90 19.88
CA VAL A 18 -8.48 19.04 20.25
C VAL A 18 -8.96 17.84 21.06
N PHE A 19 -9.79 18.05 22.08
CA PHE A 19 -10.36 16.94 22.86
C PHE A 19 -11.24 16.00 22.02
N ALA A 20 -12.02 16.53 21.09
CA ALA A 20 -12.85 15.70 20.22
C ALA A 20 -12.00 14.86 19.26
N GLN A 21 -10.90 15.41 18.75
CA GLN A 21 -9.95 14.71 17.90
C GLN A 21 -9.31 13.53 18.63
N ASP A 22 -8.76 13.76 19.82
CA ASP A 22 -8.10 12.72 20.62
C ASP A 22 -9.09 11.59 20.95
N SER A 23 -10.34 11.94 21.28
CA SER A 23 -11.41 10.98 21.53
C SER A 23 -11.71 10.11 20.29
N TYR A 24 -11.87 10.72 19.11
CA TYR A 24 -12.14 9.97 17.87
C TYR A 24 -10.93 9.14 17.42
N GLN A 25 -9.72 9.63 17.59
CA GLN A 25 -8.51 8.87 17.29
C GLN A 25 -8.39 7.63 18.20
N GLU A 26 -8.62 7.76 19.51
CA GLU A 26 -8.59 6.61 20.44
C GLU A 26 -9.74 5.61 20.17
N LEU A 27 -10.94 6.10 19.84
CA LEU A 27 -12.04 5.22 19.42
C LEU A 27 -11.70 4.46 18.13
N GLY A 28 -11.09 5.14 17.16
CA GLY A 28 -10.61 4.53 15.92
C GLY A 28 -9.53 3.49 16.16
N LYS A 29 -8.56 3.80 17.02
CA LYS A 29 -7.49 2.87 17.43
C LYS A 29 -8.05 1.64 18.15
N LYS A 30 -9.01 1.81 19.07
CA LYS A 30 -9.69 0.72 19.73
C LYS A 30 -10.40 -0.19 18.72
N ALA A 31 -11.22 0.40 17.83
CA ALA A 31 -11.91 -0.36 16.79
C ALA A 31 -10.94 -1.13 15.87
N LEU A 32 -9.75 -0.56 15.60
CA LEU A 32 -8.70 -1.19 14.82
C LEU A 32 -8.10 -2.39 15.56
N LEU A 33 -7.84 -2.28 16.86
CA LEU A 33 -7.34 -3.37 17.70
C LEU A 33 -8.37 -4.50 17.82
N ASP A 34 -9.67 -4.16 17.84
CA ASP A 34 -10.78 -5.10 17.85
C ASP A 34 -11.04 -5.76 16.47
N GLY A 35 -10.25 -5.40 15.43
CA GLY A 35 -10.43 -5.88 14.06
C GLY A 35 -11.65 -5.29 13.33
N ASN A 36 -12.33 -4.32 13.94
CA ASN A 36 -13.48 -3.66 13.32
C ASN A 36 -13.05 -2.50 12.43
N PHE A 37 -12.49 -2.85 11.27
CA PHE A 37 -11.91 -1.85 10.35
C PHE A 37 -12.94 -0.85 9.80
N LYS A 38 -14.20 -1.26 9.61
CA LYS A 38 -15.26 -0.36 9.17
C LYS A 38 -15.59 0.71 10.23
N LEU A 39 -15.66 0.32 11.50
CA LEU A 39 -15.85 1.27 12.59
C LEU A 39 -14.62 2.16 12.77
N ALA A 40 -13.41 1.58 12.65
CA ALA A 40 -12.16 2.34 12.69
C ALA A 40 -12.15 3.45 11.64
N VAL A 41 -12.55 3.14 10.39
CA VAL A 41 -12.68 4.14 9.31
C VAL A 41 -13.59 5.29 9.76
N VAL A 42 -14.79 5.00 10.25
CA VAL A 42 -15.76 6.04 10.65
C VAL A 42 -15.20 6.97 11.73
N GLN A 43 -14.53 6.41 12.74
CA GLN A 43 -13.97 7.23 13.83
C GLN A 43 -12.74 8.03 13.36
N LEU A 44 -11.86 7.40 12.57
CA LEU A 44 -10.65 8.07 12.08
C LEU A 44 -10.96 9.15 11.03
N GLU A 45 -11.98 8.99 10.20
CA GLU A 45 -12.45 10.06 9.31
C GLU A 45 -12.88 11.31 10.13
N LYS A 46 -13.57 11.11 11.26
CA LYS A 46 -13.93 12.21 12.17
C LYS A 46 -12.70 12.86 12.80
N ALA A 47 -11.70 12.07 13.22
CA ALA A 47 -10.44 12.60 13.73
C ALA A 47 -9.72 13.45 12.67
N MET A 48 -9.73 13.02 11.41
CA MET A 48 -9.10 13.74 10.28
C MET A 48 -9.81 15.04 9.89
N VAL A 49 -11.10 15.18 10.25
CA VAL A 49 -11.81 16.48 10.09
C VAL A 49 -11.27 17.53 11.07
N ALA A 50 -10.89 17.10 12.28
CA ALA A 50 -10.34 18.00 13.30
C ALA A 50 -8.88 18.40 13.00
N ASP A 51 -8.03 17.41 12.64
CA ASP A 51 -6.65 17.64 12.20
C ASP A 51 -6.29 16.73 11.02
N SER A 52 -6.31 17.31 9.84
CA SER A 52 -6.02 16.59 8.60
C SER A 52 -4.52 16.30 8.40
N THR A 53 -3.64 16.73 9.30
CA THR A 53 -2.19 16.56 9.24
C THR A 53 -1.65 15.59 10.29
N ASN A 54 -2.52 15.05 11.16
CA ASN A 54 -2.14 14.06 12.16
C ASN A 54 -1.65 12.77 11.50
N LEU A 55 -0.34 12.55 11.54
CA LEU A 55 0.33 11.43 10.86
C LEU A 55 -0.14 10.06 11.40
N ASN A 56 -0.39 9.95 12.71
CA ASN A 56 -0.82 8.70 13.32
C ASN A 56 -2.26 8.36 12.92
N ALA A 57 -3.17 9.33 12.97
CA ALA A 57 -4.55 9.14 12.53
C ALA A 57 -4.60 8.81 11.04
N LEU A 58 -3.79 9.47 10.22
CA LEU A 58 -3.70 9.23 8.78
C LEU A 58 -3.16 7.84 8.44
N TYR A 59 -2.14 7.36 9.18
CA TYR A 59 -1.65 6.00 9.06
C TYR A 59 -2.73 4.97 9.41
N MET A 60 -3.36 5.13 10.58
CA MET A 60 -4.44 4.23 11.03
C MET A 60 -5.63 4.22 10.07
N LEU A 61 -6.00 5.38 9.51
CA LEU A 61 -7.06 5.50 8.52
C LEU A 61 -6.72 4.76 7.22
N GLY A 62 -5.50 4.97 6.68
CA GLY A 62 -5.02 4.26 5.50
C GLY A 62 -4.99 2.74 5.69
N TYR A 63 -4.54 2.29 6.86
CA TYR A 63 -4.52 0.89 7.26
C TYR A 63 -5.96 0.30 7.41
N SER A 64 -6.86 1.05 8.03
CA SER A 64 -8.27 0.66 8.18
C SER A 64 -8.97 0.55 6.83
N TYR A 65 -8.76 1.49 5.91
CA TYR A 65 -9.26 1.40 4.55
C TYR A 65 -8.73 0.17 3.82
N TYR A 66 -7.43 -0.14 3.97
CA TYR A 66 -6.82 -1.32 3.35
C TYR A 66 -7.53 -2.62 3.80
N HIS A 67 -7.74 -2.77 5.13
CA HIS A 67 -8.39 -3.95 5.69
C HIS A 67 -9.92 -3.95 5.52
N ALA A 68 -10.53 -2.80 5.29
CA ALA A 68 -11.94 -2.68 4.87
C ALA A 68 -12.13 -2.86 3.34
N GLU A 69 -11.05 -3.19 2.62
CA GLU A 69 -10.99 -3.40 1.16
C GLU A 69 -11.30 -2.14 0.32
N ASP A 70 -11.36 -0.95 0.94
CA ASP A 70 -11.41 0.32 0.22
C ASP A 70 -9.99 0.75 -0.22
N TYR A 71 -9.42 -0.03 -1.14
CA TYR A 71 -8.04 0.16 -1.58
C TYR A 71 -7.81 1.54 -2.20
N LYS A 72 -8.82 2.10 -2.88
CA LYS A 72 -8.71 3.43 -3.48
C LYS A 72 -8.51 4.52 -2.42
N LYS A 73 -9.30 4.49 -1.35
CA LYS A 73 -9.14 5.43 -0.23
C LYS A 73 -7.86 5.15 0.54
N SER A 74 -7.45 3.88 0.71
CA SER A 74 -6.17 3.51 1.29
C SER A 74 -4.99 4.13 0.53
N VAL A 75 -4.97 4.04 -0.81
CA VAL A 75 -3.95 4.66 -1.66
C VAL A 75 -3.91 6.18 -1.46
N ALA A 76 -5.07 6.84 -1.36
CA ALA A 76 -5.14 8.27 -1.13
C ALA A 76 -4.61 8.67 0.26
N ALA A 77 -5.00 7.94 1.32
CA ALA A 77 -4.56 8.22 2.69
C ALA A 77 -3.04 8.03 2.84
N PHE A 78 -2.48 6.92 2.37
CA PHE A 78 -1.02 6.72 2.38
C PHE A 78 -0.29 7.68 1.44
N GLY A 79 -0.90 8.09 0.32
CA GLY A 79 -0.35 9.15 -0.54
C GLY A 79 -0.19 10.47 0.20
N LYS A 80 -1.21 10.88 0.97
CA LYS A 80 -1.15 12.06 1.82
C LYS A 80 -0.10 11.90 2.95
N LEU A 81 -0.04 10.73 3.60
CA LEU A 81 0.96 10.47 4.64
C LEU A 81 2.38 10.61 4.09
N ILE A 82 2.66 10.06 2.91
CA ILE A 82 3.96 10.17 2.24
C ILE A 82 4.30 11.63 1.90
N SER A 83 3.32 12.44 1.49
CA SER A 83 3.57 13.86 1.20
C SER A 83 3.95 14.66 2.45
N LEU A 84 3.44 14.27 3.63
CA LEU A 84 3.77 14.90 4.91
C LEU A 84 5.04 14.33 5.55
N LYS A 85 5.30 13.02 5.38
CA LYS A 85 6.44 12.29 5.92
C LYS A 85 7.02 11.33 4.88
N PRO A 86 7.89 11.81 3.97
CA PRO A 86 8.48 10.99 2.89
C PRO A 86 9.37 9.83 3.37
N SER A 87 9.72 9.78 4.67
CA SER A 87 10.49 8.69 5.28
C SER A 87 9.63 7.60 5.91
N GLU A 88 8.29 7.67 5.80
CA GLU A 88 7.41 6.68 6.40
C GLU A 88 7.34 5.41 5.53
N THR A 89 8.20 4.45 5.83
CA THR A 89 8.37 3.21 5.07
C THR A 89 7.08 2.41 4.95
N SER A 90 6.34 2.28 6.05
CA SER A 90 5.08 1.52 6.10
C SER A 90 4.00 2.12 5.20
N ALA A 91 4.02 3.43 4.97
CA ALA A 91 3.08 4.07 4.06
C ALA A 91 3.31 3.66 2.59
N TYR A 92 4.56 3.58 2.15
CA TYR A 92 4.89 3.04 0.83
C TYR A 92 4.48 1.57 0.72
N TYR A 93 4.80 0.76 1.72
CA TYR A 93 4.46 -0.66 1.73
C TYR A 93 2.95 -0.89 1.57
N TYR A 94 2.12 -0.26 2.41
CA TYR A 94 0.67 -0.44 2.34
C TYR A 94 0.05 0.19 1.10
N ARG A 95 0.58 1.32 0.60
CA ARG A 95 0.13 1.88 -0.67
C ARG A 95 0.44 0.94 -1.84
N GLY A 96 1.63 0.34 -1.86
CA GLY A 96 2.02 -0.68 -2.83
C GLY A 96 1.09 -1.88 -2.80
N LYS A 97 0.79 -2.41 -1.60
CA LYS A 97 -0.16 -3.51 -1.42
C LYS A 97 -1.56 -3.15 -1.96
N ALA A 98 -2.10 -2.01 -1.58
CA ALA A 98 -3.41 -1.56 -2.04
C ALA A 98 -3.47 -1.45 -3.57
N ARG A 99 -2.42 -0.94 -4.22
CA ARG A 99 -2.29 -0.88 -5.68
C ARG A 99 -2.24 -2.27 -6.32
N SER A 100 -1.48 -3.21 -5.74
CA SER A 100 -1.44 -4.60 -6.22
C SER A 100 -2.81 -5.28 -6.11
N PHE A 101 -3.53 -5.07 -5.01
CA PHE A 101 -4.90 -5.58 -4.87
C PHE A 101 -5.85 -4.97 -5.89
N MET A 102 -5.78 -3.66 -6.11
CA MET A 102 -6.59 -3.01 -7.16
C MET A 102 -6.29 -3.57 -8.55
N ALA A 103 -5.01 -3.83 -8.86
CA ALA A 103 -4.62 -4.40 -10.16
C ALA A 103 -5.17 -5.80 -10.38
N ASN A 104 -5.20 -6.64 -9.33
CA ASN A 104 -5.52 -8.05 -9.46
C ASN A 104 -7.00 -8.38 -9.22
N TYR A 105 -7.68 -7.61 -8.37
CA TYR A 105 -9.03 -7.94 -7.91
C TYR A 105 -10.11 -6.93 -8.31
N THR A 106 -9.78 -5.84 -9.04
CA THR A 106 -10.82 -4.97 -9.57
C THR A 106 -11.45 -5.62 -10.80
N PRO A 107 -12.76 -5.93 -10.77
CA PRO A 107 -13.43 -6.52 -11.93
C PRO A 107 -13.33 -5.61 -13.16
N SER A 108 -13.09 -6.22 -14.32
CA SER A 108 -13.09 -5.53 -15.63
C SER A 108 -12.13 -4.33 -15.73
N ILE A 109 -11.07 -4.31 -14.92
CA ILE A 109 -10.07 -3.24 -15.01
C ILE A 109 -9.37 -3.29 -16.38
N ALA A 110 -9.20 -2.14 -17.02
CA ALA A 110 -8.47 -2.05 -18.28
C ALA A 110 -7.00 -2.44 -18.08
N ASN A 111 -6.41 -3.17 -19.04
CA ASN A 111 -5.02 -3.62 -18.97
C ASN A 111 -4.03 -2.46 -18.81
N SER A 112 -4.31 -1.31 -19.40
CA SER A 112 -3.48 -0.09 -19.22
C SER A 112 -3.51 0.43 -17.79
N GLU A 113 -4.63 0.38 -17.11
CA GLU A 113 -4.75 0.79 -15.70
C GLU A 113 -4.11 -0.28 -14.78
N ARG A 114 -4.31 -1.57 -15.08
CA ARG A 114 -3.64 -2.66 -14.39
C ARG A 114 -2.11 -2.52 -14.46
N GLU A 115 -1.58 -2.27 -15.66
CA GLU A 115 -0.14 -2.03 -15.87
C GLU A 115 0.36 -0.85 -15.01
N LYS A 116 -0.35 0.26 -15.02
CA LYS A 116 -0.01 1.46 -14.24
C LYS A 116 -0.02 1.19 -12.73
N LEU A 117 -1.00 0.44 -12.24
CA LEU A 117 -1.10 0.08 -10.82
C LEU A 117 0.06 -0.83 -10.41
N LEU A 118 0.38 -1.87 -11.19
CA LEU A 118 1.50 -2.79 -10.90
C LEU A 118 2.84 -2.06 -10.90
N LEU A 119 3.12 -1.23 -11.91
CA LEU A 119 4.36 -0.43 -11.94
C LEU A 119 4.44 0.55 -10.77
N SER A 120 3.30 1.10 -10.34
CA SER A 120 3.25 2.00 -9.19
C SER A 120 3.45 1.25 -7.86
N ALA A 121 2.96 0.00 -7.75
CA ALA A 121 3.22 -0.87 -6.61
C ALA A 121 4.71 -1.25 -6.51
N ILE A 122 5.31 -1.64 -7.64
CA ILE A 122 6.76 -1.95 -7.71
C ILE A 122 7.60 -0.77 -7.23
N ARG A 123 7.28 0.47 -7.68
CA ARG A 123 7.98 1.68 -7.22
C ARG A 123 7.81 1.92 -5.72
N ASP A 124 6.60 1.69 -5.20
CA ASP A 124 6.35 1.85 -3.77
C ASP A 124 7.14 0.83 -2.94
N PHE A 125 7.14 -0.45 -3.31
CA PHE A 125 7.95 -1.45 -2.62
C PHE A 125 9.45 -1.19 -2.74
N SER A 126 9.92 -0.72 -3.90
CA SER A 126 11.32 -0.32 -4.07
C SER A 126 11.67 0.83 -3.12
N ARG A 127 10.80 1.82 -2.98
CA ARG A 127 11.04 2.91 -2.04
C ARG A 127 11.00 2.45 -0.58
N ALA A 128 10.15 1.49 -0.22
CA ALA A 128 10.16 0.88 1.11
C ALA A 128 11.49 0.15 1.38
N ILE A 129 12.03 -0.56 0.40
CA ILE A 129 13.35 -1.23 0.48
C ILE A 129 14.48 -0.21 0.62
N ASP A 130 14.47 0.90 -0.14
CA ASP A 130 15.48 1.96 -0.01
C ASP A 130 15.51 2.58 1.39
N LEU A 131 14.34 2.67 2.05
CA LEU A 131 14.21 3.22 3.40
C LEU A 131 14.52 2.20 4.50
N ASN A 132 14.27 0.92 4.26
CA ASN A 132 14.56 -0.19 5.18
C ASN A 132 14.75 -1.48 4.38
N SER A 133 16.00 -1.84 4.13
CA SER A 133 16.38 -3.02 3.34
C SER A 133 16.26 -4.36 4.08
N ASP A 134 16.04 -4.34 5.41
CA ASP A 134 16.09 -5.56 6.22
C ASP A 134 14.76 -6.29 6.27
N ASP A 135 13.66 -5.62 5.94
CA ASP A 135 12.33 -6.21 5.99
C ASP A 135 12.00 -6.97 4.70
N LEU A 136 12.15 -8.28 4.77
CA LEU A 136 11.95 -9.21 3.63
C LEU A 136 10.54 -9.18 3.04
N LYS A 137 9.54 -8.69 3.79
CA LYS A 137 8.17 -8.58 3.24
C LYS A 137 8.09 -7.59 2.08
N TYR A 138 8.98 -6.60 2.00
CA TYR A 138 9.01 -5.65 0.89
C TYR A 138 9.49 -6.33 -0.39
N TYR A 139 10.55 -7.14 -0.31
CA TYR A 139 11.04 -7.95 -1.42
C TYR A 139 10.00 -8.97 -1.88
N GLN A 140 9.37 -9.69 -0.93
CA GLN A 140 8.32 -10.64 -1.25
C GLN A 140 7.16 -9.98 -2.04
N ASN A 141 6.66 -8.83 -1.57
CA ASN A 141 5.54 -8.17 -2.24
C ASN A 141 5.97 -7.51 -3.55
N ARG A 142 7.22 -7.04 -3.67
CA ARG A 142 7.76 -6.56 -4.94
C ARG A 142 7.91 -7.70 -5.96
N ALA A 143 8.39 -8.86 -5.54
CA ALA A 143 8.46 -10.06 -6.38
C ALA A 143 7.09 -10.43 -6.95
N ILE A 144 6.05 -10.46 -6.10
CA ILE A 144 4.68 -10.75 -6.56
C ILE A 144 4.23 -9.71 -7.59
N ALA A 145 4.47 -8.43 -7.34
CA ALA A 145 4.09 -7.37 -8.27
C ALA A 145 4.88 -7.44 -9.60
N TYR A 146 6.15 -7.82 -9.56
CA TYR A 146 6.95 -8.11 -10.76
C TYR A 146 6.44 -9.33 -11.53
N HIS A 147 6.07 -10.40 -10.83
CA HIS A 147 5.47 -11.58 -11.43
C HIS A 147 4.20 -11.22 -12.20
N ASP A 148 3.25 -10.53 -11.52
CA ASP A 148 1.97 -10.13 -12.11
C ASP A 148 2.16 -9.22 -13.33
N TYR A 149 3.11 -8.28 -13.24
CA TYR A 149 3.47 -7.42 -14.36
C TYR A 149 4.10 -8.21 -15.52
N GLY A 150 5.00 -9.13 -15.23
CA GLY A 150 5.64 -9.99 -16.24
C GLY A 150 4.62 -10.86 -16.97
N VAL A 151 3.70 -11.51 -16.24
CA VAL A 151 2.61 -12.30 -16.79
C VAL A 151 1.65 -11.44 -17.62
N LEU A 152 1.32 -10.22 -17.14
CA LEU A 152 0.50 -9.28 -17.92
C LEU A 152 1.15 -8.94 -19.27
N LYS A 153 2.46 -8.62 -19.29
CA LYS A 153 3.21 -8.26 -20.50
C LYS A 153 3.46 -9.44 -21.43
N ALA A 154 3.37 -10.68 -20.93
CA ALA A 154 3.50 -11.90 -21.72
C ALA A 154 2.22 -12.28 -22.48
N GLN A 155 1.08 -11.70 -22.16
CA GLN A 155 -0.19 -11.96 -22.84
C GLN A 155 -0.15 -11.49 -24.30
N LYS A 156 -0.42 -12.40 -25.25
CA LYS A 156 -0.41 -12.11 -26.69
C LYS A 156 -1.62 -11.25 -27.12
N ILE A 157 -1.81 -10.12 -26.47
CA ILE A 157 -2.85 -9.15 -26.75
C ILE A 157 -2.22 -7.96 -27.50
N PRO A 158 -2.78 -7.49 -28.62
CA PRO A 158 -2.27 -6.33 -29.35
C PRO A 158 -2.06 -5.13 -28.43
N ARG A 159 -0.92 -4.44 -28.58
CA ARG A 159 -0.51 -3.25 -27.79
C ARG A 159 -0.20 -3.53 -26.30
N LEU A 160 -0.44 -4.75 -25.79
CA LEU A 160 -0.09 -5.15 -24.42
C LEU A 160 1.18 -5.99 -24.41
N TYR A 161 1.29 -6.95 -25.33
CA TYR A 161 2.42 -7.87 -25.41
C TYR A 161 3.75 -7.16 -25.57
N ASP A 162 4.68 -7.50 -24.67
CA ASP A 162 6.04 -6.96 -24.64
C ASP A 162 6.98 -8.01 -24.02
N LYS A 163 7.53 -8.88 -24.87
CA LYS A 163 8.41 -9.97 -24.43
C LYS A 163 9.62 -9.49 -23.64
N PRO A 164 10.38 -8.45 -24.07
CA PRO A 164 11.51 -7.95 -23.30
C PRO A 164 11.12 -7.53 -21.87
N ARG A 165 10.07 -6.75 -21.72
CA ARG A 165 9.58 -6.28 -20.39
C ARG A 165 9.04 -7.43 -19.54
N ALA A 166 8.36 -8.41 -20.17
CA ALA A 166 7.91 -9.60 -19.45
C ALA A 166 9.08 -10.38 -18.86
N MET A 167 10.13 -10.61 -19.67
CA MET A 167 11.33 -11.32 -19.22
C MET A 167 12.09 -10.56 -18.14
N GLU A 168 12.26 -9.24 -18.28
CA GLU A 168 12.92 -8.39 -17.29
C GLU A 168 12.20 -8.46 -15.93
N ALA A 169 10.88 -8.30 -15.94
CA ALA A 169 10.07 -8.37 -14.73
C ALA A 169 10.14 -9.75 -14.05
N LEU A 170 10.05 -10.85 -14.83
CA LEU A 170 10.15 -12.19 -14.27
C LEU A 170 11.53 -12.49 -13.69
N LYS A 171 12.62 -11.99 -14.30
CA LYS A 171 13.98 -12.06 -13.73
C LYS A 171 14.07 -11.28 -12.41
N ALA A 172 13.53 -10.08 -12.34
CA ALA A 172 13.50 -9.27 -11.12
C ALA A 172 12.70 -9.97 -10.01
N CYS A 173 11.57 -10.56 -10.34
CA CYS A 173 10.77 -11.39 -9.44
C CYS A 173 11.60 -12.55 -8.85
N ILE A 174 12.33 -13.30 -9.68
CA ILE A 174 13.18 -14.41 -9.26
C ILE A 174 14.25 -13.94 -8.26
N ILE A 175 14.92 -12.83 -8.54
CA ILE A 175 15.96 -12.25 -7.67
C ILE A 175 15.38 -11.90 -6.28
N ASP A 176 14.22 -11.26 -6.22
CA ASP A 176 13.59 -10.89 -4.97
C ASP A 176 13.14 -12.12 -4.15
N PHE A 177 12.54 -13.14 -4.79
CA PHE A 177 12.19 -14.38 -4.10
C PHE A 177 13.41 -15.15 -3.60
N GLN A 178 14.50 -15.19 -4.39
CA GLN A 178 15.76 -15.81 -3.96
C GLN A 178 16.29 -15.13 -2.70
N LYS A 179 16.31 -13.79 -2.64
CA LYS A 179 16.71 -13.05 -1.46
C LYS A 179 15.87 -13.41 -0.22
N VAL A 180 14.55 -13.59 -0.38
CA VAL A 180 13.68 -14.03 0.73
C VAL A 180 14.03 -15.44 1.19
N LEU A 181 14.32 -16.38 0.27
CA LEU A 181 14.66 -17.75 0.59
C LEU A 181 16.06 -17.90 1.17
N GLU A 182 17.04 -17.10 0.74
CA GLU A 182 18.38 -17.06 1.34
C GLU A 182 18.32 -16.76 2.84
N ALA A 183 17.46 -15.83 3.23
CA ALA A 183 17.27 -15.48 4.65
C ALA A 183 16.34 -16.46 5.38
N ASN A 184 15.42 -17.13 4.69
CA ASN A 184 14.42 -18.03 5.27
C ASN A 184 14.23 -19.29 4.37
N PRO A 185 15.17 -20.25 4.37
CA PRO A 185 15.13 -21.40 3.46
C PRO A 185 13.92 -22.31 3.62
N GLY A 186 13.26 -22.28 4.77
CA GLY A 186 12.07 -23.10 5.08
C GLY A 186 10.76 -22.61 4.48
N ARG A 187 10.74 -21.46 3.80
CA ARG A 187 9.52 -20.86 3.20
C ARG A 187 9.10 -21.61 1.93
N LYS A 188 8.39 -22.73 2.12
CA LYS A 188 7.88 -23.55 0.99
C LYS A 188 6.96 -22.79 0.05
N ASP A 189 6.15 -21.87 0.59
CA ASP A 189 5.28 -20.99 -0.19
C ASP A 189 6.06 -20.10 -1.16
N ILE A 190 7.18 -19.53 -0.72
CA ILE A 190 8.06 -18.72 -1.56
C ILE A 190 8.83 -19.58 -2.57
N ALA A 191 9.25 -20.77 -2.17
CA ALA A 191 9.90 -21.71 -3.08
C ALA A 191 8.96 -22.08 -4.25
N THR A 192 7.69 -22.34 -3.97
CA THR A 192 6.69 -22.60 -5.01
C THR A 192 6.53 -21.42 -5.96
N GLN A 193 6.38 -20.19 -5.42
CA GLN A 193 6.26 -18.98 -6.24
C GLN A 193 7.51 -18.70 -7.08
N LEU A 194 8.69 -19.02 -6.57
CA LEU A 194 9.95 -18.94 -7.32
C LEU A 194 9.95 -19.91 -8.52
N GLU A 195 9.52 -21.16 -8.33
CA GLU A 195 9.46 -22.11 -9.43
C GLU A 195 8.39 -21.72 -10.48
N GLU A 196 7.27 -21.19 -10.06
CA GLU A 196 6.26 -20.62 -10.97
C GLU A 196 6.85 -19.48 -11.82
N ALA A 197 7.58 -18.56 -11.19
CA ALA A 197 8.23 -17.45 -11.90
C ALA A 197 9.28 -17.95 -12.91
N ARG A 198 10.07 -18.98 -12.56
CA ARG A 198 11.03 -19.63 -13.46
C ARG A 198 10.33 -20.28 -14.65
N SER A 199 9.24 -21.01 -14.40
CA SER A 199 8.42 -21.62 -15.44
C SER A 199 7.85 -20.58 -16.42
N HIS A 200 7.29 -19.47 -15.88
CA HIS A 200 6.81 -18.39 -16.73
C HIS A 200 7.92 -17.75 -17.56
N LEU A 201 9.10 -17.49 -16.97
CA LEU A 201 10.24 -16.95 -17.70
C LEU A 201 10.68 -17.88 -18.84
N GLN A 202 10.75 -19.20 -18.58
CA GLN A 202 11.09 -20.19 -19.60
C GLN A 202 10.06 -20.20 -20.74
N ASN A 203 8.76 -20.15 -20.42
CA ASN A 203 7.70 -20.13 -21.41
C ASN A 203 7.75 -18.87 -22.28
N VAL A 204 7.96 -17.70 -21.67
CA VAL A 204 8.11 -16.43 -22.40
C VAL A 204 9.37 -16.45 -23.28
N SER A 205 10.46 -17.05 -22.83
CA SER A 205 11.70 -17.11 -23.62
C SER A 205 11.55 -17.90 -24.92
N LYS A 206 10.70 -18.95 -24.93
CA LYS A 206 10.41 -19.84 -26.08
C LYS A 206 9.40 -19.24 -27.06
N GLN A 207 8.67 -18.19 -26.70
CA GLN A 207 7.73 -17.48 -27.58
C GLN A 207 8.45 -16.60 -28.60
#